data_d42f1feaebe9daf6b9e3b881df5751cf
#
_entry.id   d42f1feaebe9daf6b9e3b881df5751cf
#
_cell.length_a   1.000
_cell.length_b   1.000
_cell.length_c   1.000
_cell.angle_alpha   90.00
_cell.angle_beta   90.00
_cell.angle_gamma   90.00
#
_symmetry.space_group_name_H-M   'P 1'
#
loop_
_entity.id
_entity.type
_entity.pdbx_description
1 polymer ?
#
loop_
_entity_poly.entity_id
_entity_poly.type
_entity_poly.pdbx_seq_one_letter_code
_entity_poly.pdbx_strand_id
1 'polypeptide(L)'
;MGEIAGCIRKIEDGNSISFWHDVWYGDSPLKVRFNKIYRLELEKGCVVRDRADSEVWGDVLRRSPRDGVEAAQLSAVRDLMVEVRFSENKDGWSWFFDPSEGFSVAAARRIVDNAILDIDTMVTRWSRFVPAKVNVFAWKLRLNKLPTKFNLDSRGLDIGSVLCPICSSDVETVNHLFFSCDMAFDIWSLVAGWWEIDVPVMSSMADWVNWMEGERLRKGVKDCLEVVSLTVLWHIWKFRNEFLFNTIKPRKSVIWDSIQAQSYWWLSTRNNKFKVSWVNWLCNPRFNIVL
;
A
#
# COMPACT_ATOMS: atom_id res chain seq x y z
N MET A 1 17.26 -12.66 -14.02
CA MET A 1 17.33 -11.58 -13.04
C MET A 1 16.54 -10.44 -13.63
N GLY A 2 15.39 -10.11 -13.04
CA GLY A 2 14.51 -9.04 -13.53
C GLY A 2 15.23 -7.70 -13.39
N GLU A 3 15.23 -6.93 -14.46
CA GLU A 3 15.66 -5.54 -14.47
C GLU A 3 14.89 -4.78 -13.38
N ILE A 4 15.60 -4.16 -12.46
CA ILE A 4 15.00 -3.23 -11.50
C ILE A 4 14.61 -2.01 -12.33
N ALA A 5 13.32 -1.94 -12.69
CA ALA A 5 12.76 -0.79 -13.39
C ALA A 5 13.10 0.48 -12.60
N GLY A 6 13.92 1.36 -13.16
CA GLY A 6 14.27 2.65 -12.56
C GLY A 6 15.74 2.94 -12.34
N CYS A 7 16.65 2.00 -12.64
CA CYS A 7 18.07 2.24 -12.62
C CYS A 7 18.63 2.15 -14.05
N ILE A 8 19.42 3.13 -14.46
CA ILE A 8 20.22 3.10 -15.69
C ILE A 8 21.70 3.11 -15.35
N ARG A 9 22.48 2.48 -16.22
CA ARG A 9 23.94 2.49 -16.08
C ARG A 9 24.46 3.91 -16.36
N LYS A 10 25.23 4.44 -15.42
CA LYS A 10 25.93 5.72 -15.59
C LYS A 10 27.32 5.46 -16.12
N ILE A 11 27.58 5.96 -17.32
CA ILE A 11 28.90 5.85 -17.93
C ILE A 11 29.87 6.81 -17.25
N GLU A 12 31.01 6.29 -16.83
CA GLU A 12 32.14 7.07 -16.35
C GLU A 12 33.40 6.65 -17.15
N ASP A 13 34.02 5.50 -16.87
CA ASP A 13 35.15 5.00 -17.68
C ASP A 13 34.73 4.14 -18.89
N GLY A 14 33.51 3.62 -18.89
CA GLY A 14 32.93 2.81 -19.96
C GLY A 14 33.41 1.38 -20.04
N ASN A 15 34.21 0.91 -19.05
CA ASN A 15 34.88 -0.39 -19.11
C ASN A 15 34.03 -1.54 -18.55
N SER A 16 32.94 -1.25 -17.82
CA SER A 16 32.09 -2.26 -17.19
C SER A 16 30.66 -2.29 -17.73
N ILE A 17 30.31 -1.43 -18.67
CA ILE A 17 28.98 -1.33 -19.24
C ILE A 17 28.97 -2.02 -20.61
N SER A 18 28.11 -3.05 -20.74
CA SER A 18 27.89 -3.71 -22.04
C SER A 18 27.21 -2.76 -23.02
N PHE A 19 27.87 -2.51 -24.15
CA PHE A 19 27.41 -1.57 -25.17
C PHE A 19 26.00 -1.91 -25.68
N TRP A 20 25.74 -3.17 -25.96
CA TRP A 20 24.50 -3.62 -26.58
C TRP A 20 23.44 -4.09 -25.58
N HIS A 21 23.83 -4.55 -24.39
CA HIS A 21 22.93 -5.28 -23.49
C HIS A 21 22.48 -4.49 -22.28
N ASP A 22 23.31 -3.58 -21.77
CA ASP A 22 22.93 -2.72 -20.66
C ASP A 22 22.07 -1.54 -21.13
N VAL A 23 21.21 -1.04 -20.23
CA VAL A 23 20.47 0.21 -20.42
C VAL A 23 21.32 1.34 -19.88
N TRP A 24 22.06 2.01 -20.76
CA TRP A 24 22.88 3.18 -20.45
C TRP A 24 22.47 4.44 -21.23
N TYR A 25 21.56 4.29 -22.21
CA TYR A 25 20.96 5.38 -22.96
C TYR A 25 19.46 5.10 -23.21
N GLY A 26 18.61 6.06 -22.81
CA GLY A 26 17.16 5.90 -22.95
C GLY A 26 16.56 4.88 -21.99
N ASP A 27 15.54 4.17 -22.44
CA ASP A 27 14.70 3.26 -21.67
C ASP A 27 14.86 1.78 -22.01
N SER A 28 15.69 1.47 -23.00
CA SER A 28 15.87 0.10 -23.50
C SER A 28 17.29 -0.14 -24.01
N PRO A 29 17.79 -1.42 -23.96
CA PRO A 29 19.11 -1.76 -24.47
C PRO A 29 19.27 -1.42 -25.96
N LEU A 30 20.46 -0.98 -26.37
CA LEU A 30 20.72 -0.59 -27.76
C LEU A 30 20.48 -1.72 -28.76
N LYS A 31 20.65 -2.98 -28.39
CA LYS A 31 20.29 -4.17 -29.24
C LYS A 31 18.84 -4.21 -29.67
N VAL A 32 17.94 -3.63 -28.86
CA VAL A 32 16.51 -3.55 -29.19
C VAL A 32 16.26 -2.35 -30.10
N ARG A 33 16.82 -1.19 -29.74
CA ARG A 33 16.65 0.06 -30.46
C ARG A 33 17.33 0.06 -31.82
N PHE A 34 18.54 -0.50 -31.94
CA PHE A 34 19.34 -0.57 -33.15
C PHE A 34 19.55 -2.00 -33.61
N ASN A 35 18.49 -2.76 -33.73
CA ASN A 35 18.51 -4.21 -33.95
C ASN A 35 19.17 -4.63 -35.27
N LYS A 36 19.18 -3.78 -36.31
CA LYS A 36 19.80 -4.09 -37.61
C LYS A 36 21.31 -4.00 -37.50
N ILE A 37 21.86 -3.00 -36.83
CA ILE A 37 23.31 -2.86 -36.61
C ILE A 37 23.79 -3.91 -35.60
N TYR A 38 23.04 -4.19 -34.52
CA TYR A 38 23.38 -5.26 -33.60
C TYR A 38 23.52 -6.64 -34.28
N ARG A 39 22.74 -6.93 -35.34
CA ARG A 39 22.85 -8.16 -36.10
C ARG A 39 24.13 -8.22 -36.95
N LEU A 40 24.66 -7.08 -37.35
CA LEU A 40 25.92 -6.98 -38.13
C LEU A 40 27.15 -6.98 -37.21
N GLU A 41 26.99 -6.69 -35.94
CA GLU A 41 28.06 -6.63 -34.95
C GLU A 41 28.77 -7.99 -34.80
N LEU A 42 30.09 -7.97 -34.87
CA LEU A 42 30.96 -9.15 -34.69
C LEU A 42 31.14 -9.47 -33.20
N GLU A 43 31.36 -8.43 -32.40
CA GLU A 43 31.65 -8.56 -30.97
C GLU A 43 30.51 -8.03 -30.11
N LYS A 44 29.48 -8.85 -29.95
CA LYS A 44 28.27 -8.50 -29.23
C LYS A 44 28.48 -8.28 -27.74
N GLY A 45 29.59 -8.74 -27.17
CA GLY A 45 29.95 -8.58 -25.77
C GLY A 45 30.80 -7.35 -25.46
N CYS A 46 31.07 -6.49 -26.46
CA CYS A 46 31.89 -5.30 -26.29
C CYS A 46 31.33 -4.34 -25.23
N VAL A 47 32.20 -3.59 -24.59
CA VAL A 47 31.83 -2.55 -23.63
C VAL A 47 31.76 -1.17 -24.32
N VAL A 48 31.15 -0.18 -23.63
CA VAL A 48 30.97 1.17 -24.20
C VAL A 48 32.30 1.80 -24.60
N ARG A 49 33.35 1.55 -23.83
CA ARG A 49 34.71 2.06 -24.12
C ARG A 49 35.28 1.56 -25.46
N ASP A 50 34.98 0.29 -25.84
CA ASP A 50 35.46 -0.30 -27.10
C ASP A 50 34.86 0.37 -28.34
N ARG A 51 33.79 1.12 -28.18
CA ARG A 51 33.06 1.85 -29.25
C ARG A 51 33.27 3.36 -29.19
N ALA A 52 34.17 3.82 -28.31
CA ALA A 52 34.48 5.25 -28.16
C ALA A 52 35.14 5.86 -29.42
N ASP A 53 35.87 5.08 -30.19
CA ASP A 53 36.53 5.54 -31.39
C ASP A 53 35.63 5.33 -32.63
N SER A 54 35.35 6.40 -33.32
CA SER A 54 34.49 6.39 -34.51
C SER A 54 35.11 5.69 -35.72
N GLU A 55 36.44 5.50 -35.76
CA GLU A 55 37.14 4.81 -36.85
C GLU A 55 36.92 3.28 -36.79
N VAL A 56 36.66 2.74 -35.61
CA VAL A 56 36.49 1.28 -35.35
C VAL A 56 35.23 0.70 -36.01
N TRP A 57 34.22 1.48 -36.37
CA TRP A 57 32.94 0.98 -36.87
C TRP A 57 33.01 0.23 -38.20
N GLY A 58 34.05 0.43 -39.03
CA GLY A 58 34.22 -0.31 -40.27
C GLY A 58 34.62 -1.78 -40.03
N ASP A 59 35.47 -2.01 -39.03
CA ASP A 59 36.12 -3.32 -38.79
C ASP A 59 35.32 -4.23 -37.85
N VAL A 60 34.36 -3.67 -37.08
CA VAL A 60 33.56 -4.43 -36.11
C VAL A 60 32.27 -4.99 -36.68
N LEU A 61 31.91 -4.62 -37.89
CA LEU A 61 30.72 -5.12 -38.58
C LEU A 61 31.09 -6.19 -39.61
N ARG A 62 30.28 -7.26 -39.69
CA ARG A 62 30.48 -8.37 -40.67
C ARG A 62 30.55 -7.90 -42.11
N ARG A 63 29.93 -6.78 -42.45
CA ARG A 63 29.91 -6.13 -43.73
C ARG A 63 29.51 -4.67 -43.56
N SER A 64 29.73 -3.85 -44.54
CA SER A 64 29.24 -2.50 -44.59
C SER A 64 27.69 -2.49 -44.54
N PRO A 65 27.07 -1.59 -43.72
CA PRO A 65 25.65 -1.43 -43.71
C PRO A 65 25.09 -1.02 -45.09
N ARG A 66 23.92 -1.51 -45.43
CA ARG A 66 23.20 -1.12 -46.64
C ARG A 66 22.54 0.23 -46.44
N ASP A 67 22.30 0.91 -47.58
CA ASP A 67 21.53 2.16 -47.55
C ASP A 67 20.17 1.98 -46.92
N GLY A 68 19.60 3.06 -46.38
CA GLY A 68 18.30 3.09 -45.70
C GLY A 68 18.43 2.83 -44.21
N VAL A 69 17.65 1.85 -43.67
CA VAL A 69 17.53 1.64 -42.22
C VAL A 69 18.84 1.27 -41.52
N GLU A 70 19.70 0.47 -42.16
CA GLU A 70 20.98 0.08 -41.58
C GLU A 70 21.93 1.29 -41.47
N ALA A 71 22.03 2.08 -42.54
CA ALA A 71 22.82 3.31 -42.55
C ALA A 71 22.33 4.33 -41.54
N ALA A 72 21.01 4.53 -41.48
CA ALA A 72 20.39 5.46 -40.50
C ALA A 72 20.65 5.01 -39.05
N GLN A 73 20.52 3.71 -38.76
CA GLN A 73 20.83 3.20 -37.42
C GLN A 73 22.32 3.34 -37.06
N LEU A 74 23.23 3.10 -37.99
CA LEU A 74 24.66 3.29 -37.74
C LEU A 74 24.98 4.78 -37.46
N SER A 75 24.41 5.71 -38.25
CA SER A 75 24.56 7.15 -38.00
C SER A 75 24.06 7.52 -36.60
N ALA A 76 22.86 7.10 -36.24
CA ALA A 76 22.30 7.39 -34.92
C ALA A 76 23.14 6.82 -33.77
N VAL A 77 23.73 5.62 -33.92
CA VAL A 77 24.62 5.06 -32.90
C VAL A 77 25.93 5.86 -32.80
N ARG A 78 26.48 6.32 -33.91
CA ARG A 78 27.65 7.18 -33.92
C ARG A 78 27.40 8.52 -33.25
N ASP A 79 26.26 9.14 -33.56
CA ASP A 79 25.87 10.42 -32.98
C ASP A 79 25.73 10.28 -31.45
N LEU A 80 25.15 9.18 -30.94
CA LEU A 80 25.09 8.88 -29.52
C LEU A 80 26.50 8.81 -28.89
N MET A 81 27.46 8.17 -29.57
CA MET A 81 28.81 8.04 -29.02
C MET A 81 29.58 9.36 -28.99
N VAL A 82 29.25 10.31 -29.85
CA VAL A 82 29.83 11.66 -29.80
C VAL A 82 29.40 12.42 -28.53
N GLU A 83 28.22 12.14 -28.03
CA GLU A 83 27.70 12.74 -26.79
C GLU A 83 28.30 12.16 -25.51
N VAL A 84 28.84 10.91 -25.58
CA VAL A 84 29.40 10.22 -24.42
C VAL A 84 30.68 10.91 -23.95
N ARG A 85 30.76 11.26 -22.68
CA ARG A 85 31.97 11.81 -22.04
C ARG A 85 32.49 10.78 -21.05
N PHE A 86 33.76 10.42 -21.23
CA PHE A 86 34.46 9.50 -20.33
C PHE A 86 35.19 10.27 -19.23
N SER A 87 35.26 9.68 -18.05
CA SER A 87 36.02 10.16 -16.90
C SER A 87 36.95 9.08 -16.36
N GLU A 88 37.77 9.41 -15.37
CA GLU A 88 38.64 8.43 -14.68
C GLU A 88 37.91 7.63 -13.60
N ASN A 89 36.67 7.98 -13.29
CA ASN A 89 35.87 7.27 -12.31
C ASN A 89 35.35 5.96 -12.88
N LYS A 90 35.00 5.01 -12.00
CA LYS A 90 34.38 3.74 -12.41
C LYS A 90 32.92 3.95 -12.76
N ASP A 91 32.45 3.20 -13.76
CA ASP A 91 31.04 3.15 -14.13
C ASP A 91 30.15 2.85 -12.93
N GLY A 92 29.00 3.49 -12.89
CA GLY A 92 28.04 3.41 -11.78
C GLY A 92 26.62 3.13 -12.20
N TRP A 93 25.71 3.40 -11.29
CA TRP A 93 24.27 3.37 -11.51
C TRP A 93 23.67 4.76 -11.25
N SER A 94 22.78 5.18 -12.10
CA SER A 94 21.98 6.39 -11.91
C SER A 94 20.54 6.00 -11.62
N TRP A 95 19.94 6.70 -10.66
CA TRP A 95 18.55 6.53 -10.28
C TRP A 95 17.66 7.45 -11.13
N PHE A 96 16.74 6.86 -11.90
CA PHE A 96 15.95 7.59 -12.89
C PHE A 96 14.82 8.44 -12.26
N PHE A 97 14.24 7.95 -11.14
CA PHE A 97 13.02 8.56 -10.59
C PHE A 97 13.25 9.83 -9.74
N ASP A 98 14.45 9.99 -9.20
CA ASP A 98 14.82 11.22 -8.47
C ASP A 98 16.32 11.49 -8.63
N PRO A 99 16.71 12.23 -9.67
CA PRO A 99 18.11 12.56 -9.91
C PRO A 99 18.73 13.44 -8.81
N SER A 100 17.92 14.13 -8.01
CA SER A 100 18.38 15.09 -6.99
C SER A 100 18.72 14.43 -5.66
N GLU A 101 17.99 13.40 -5.26
CA GLU A 101 18.19 12.70 -3.98
C GLU A 101 19.03 11.42 -4.09
N GLY A 102 19.27 10.93 -5.32
CA GLY A 102 19.95 9.66 -5.56
C GLY A 102 19.15 8.43 -5.13
N PHE A 103 19.78 7.26 -5.17
CA PHE A 103 19.14 6.01 -4.75
C PHE A 103 19.00 5.95 -3.22
N SER A 104 17.77 5.76 -2.74
CA SER A 104 17.51 5.35 -1.37
C SER A 104 16.54 4.17 -1.34
N VAL A 105 16.72 3.28 -0.36
CA VAL A 105 15.81 2.14 -0.15
C VAL A 105 14.37 2.62 0.09
N ALA A 106 14.21 3.75 0.76
CA ALA A 106 12.90 4.36 1.00
C ALA A 106 12.24 4.85 -0.29
N ALA A 107 13.00 5.49 -1.20
CA ALA A 107 12.50 5.94 -2.50
C ALA A 107 12.14 4.76 -3.40
N ALA A 108 12.99 3.73 -3.47
CA ALA A 108 12.72 2.52 -4.22
C ALA A 108 11.47 1.80 -3.71
N ARG A 109 11.33 1.67 -2.39
CA ARG A 109 10.16 1.04 -1.77
C ARG A 109 8.88 1.82 -2.08
N ARG A 110 8.91 3.14 -1.99
CA ARG A 110 7.76 3.99 -2.31
C ARG A 110 7.30 3.80 -3.76
N ILE A 111 8.23 3.64 -4.71
CA ILE A 111 7.89 3.41 -6.13
C ILE A 111 7.28 2.03 -6.32
N VAL A 112 7.87 1.00 -5.72
CA VAL A 112 7.34 -0.38 -5.77
C VAL A 112 5.96 -0.45 -5.11
N ASP A 113 5.81 0.17 -3.93
CA ASP A 113 4.53 0.23 -3.23
C ASP A 113 3.47 0.95 -4.08
N ASN A 114 3.82 2.07 -4.72
CA ASN A 114 2.91 2.81 -5.61
C ASN A 114 2.53 2.03 -6.88
N ALA A 115 3.39 1.17 -7.38
CA ALA A 115 3.13 0.36 -8.59
C ALA A 115 2.34 -0.93 -8.31
N ILE A 116 2.51 -1.51 -7.11
CA ILE A 116 1.96 -2.83 -6.77
C ILE A 116 0.74 -2.71 -5.85
N LEU A 117 0.74 -1.71 -4.97
CA LEU A 117 -0.39 -1.48 -4.07
C LEU A 117 -1.35 -0.50 -4.75
N ASP A 118 -2.62 -0.89 -4.83
CA ASP A 118 -3.69 0.08 -5.08
C ASP A 118 -3.54 1.17 -4.02
N ILE A 119 -3.09 2.34 -4.44
CA ILE A 119 -2.96 3.50 -3.56
C ILE A 119 -4.39 3.93 -3.25
N ASP A 120 -4.93 3.36 -2.18
CA ASP A 120 -6.05 3.96 -1.51
C ASP A 120 -5.59 5.37 -1.08
N THR A 121 -6.07 6.38 -1.77
CA THR A 121 -5.73 7.80 -1.55
C THR A 121 -6.09 8.29 -0.15
N MET A 122 -6.78 7.46 0.61
CA MET A 122 -7.20 7.76 1.98
C MET A 122 -6.05 7.52 2.97
N VAL A 123 -5.59 8.60 3.58
CA VAL A 123 -4.57 8.56 4.63
C VAL A 123 -4.98 7.61 5.75
N THR A 124 -4.11 6.67 6.11
CA THR A 124 -4.35 5.77 7.24
C THR A 124 -4.40 6.58 8.54
N ARG A 125 -5.56 6.60 9.18
CA ARG A 125 -5.73 7.25 10.49
C ARG A 125 -5.19 6.33 11.59
N TRP A 126 -4.24 6.83 12.35
CA TRP A 126 -3.71 6.15 13.52
C TRP A 126 -4.13 6.92 14.77
N SER A 127 -5.00 6.32 15.56
CA SER A 127 -5.40 6.92 16.83
C SER A 127 -4.39 6.57 17.93
N ARG A 128 -3.80 7.60 18.54
CA ARG A 128 -2.89 7.42 19.69
C ARG A 128 -3.61 6.93 20.95
N PHE A 129 -4.92 7.01 20.97
CA PHE A 129 -5.75 6.67 22.12
C PHE A 129 -6.15 5.19 22.17
N VAL A 130 -5.91 4.42 21.11
CA VAL A 130 -6.09 2.97 21.11
C VAL A 130 -4.76 2.24 21.06
N PRO A 131 -4.69 0.97 21.51
CA PRO A 131 -3.48 0.17 21.37
C PRO A 131 -3.05 -0.02 19.91
N ALA A 132 -1.74 -0.15 19.66
CA ALA A 132 -1.19 -0.37 18.32
C ALA A 132 -1.85 -1.54 17.59
N LYS A 133 -2.17 -2.64 18.29
CA LYS A 133 -2.85 -3.81 17.72
C LYS A 133 -4.22 -3.47 17.13
N VAL A 134 -4.95 -2.49 17.71
CA VAL A 134 -6.25 -2.05 17.21
C VAL A 134 -6.08 -1.17 15.96
N ASN A 135 -5.08 -0.32 15.93
CA ASN A 135 -4.74 0.43 14.73
C ASN A 135 -4.35 -0.50 13.56
N VAL A 136 -3.48 -1.49 13.82
CA VAL A 136 -3.10 -2.50 12.82
C VAL A 136 -4.31 -3.31 12.33
N PHE A 137 -5.21 -3.66 13.23
CA PHE A 137 -6.46 -4.31 12.90
C PHE A 137 -7.33 -3.42 11.98
N ALA A 138 -7.56 -2.16 12.35
CA ALA A 138 -8.35 -1.21 11.56
C ALA A 138 -7.71 -0.97 10.17
N TRP A 139 -6.39 -0.90 10.09
CA TRP A 139 -5.65 -0.85 8.83
C TRP A 139 -5.89 -2.08 7.96
N LYS A 140 -5.78 -3.30 8.52
CA LYS A 140 -6.09 -4.54 7.80
C LYS A 140 -7.54 -4.63 7.37
N LEU A 141 -8.48 -4.18 8.22
CA LEU A 141 -9.91 -4.12 7.92
C LEU A 141 -10.16 -3.25 6.70
N ARG A 142 -9.60 -2.05 6.68
CA ARG A 142 -9.72 -1.10 5.58
C ARG A 142 -9.15 -1.65 4.27
N LEU A 143 -8.03 -2.36 4.31
CA LEU A 143 -7.42 -3.00 3.14
C LEU A 143 -8.10 -4.32 2.74
N ASN A 144 -9.22 -4.69 3.37
CA ASN A 144 -9.89 -5.99 3.16
C ASN A 144 -8.92 -7.18 3.35
N LYS A 145 -7.99 -7.07 4.31
CA LYS A 145 -6.95 -8.11 4.58
C LYS A 145 -7.25 -8.97 5.81
N LEU A 146 -8.41 -8.79 6.45
CA LEU A 146 -8.82 -9.65 7.55
C LEU A 146 -9.17 -11.06 7.04
N PRO A 147 -8.88 -12.12 7.79
CA PRO A 147 -9.19 -13.49 7.43
C PRO A 147 -10.67 -13.83 7.72
N THR A 148 -11.58 -13.15 7.01
CA THR A 148 -12.99 -13.55 6.93
C THR A 148 -13.10 -14.82 6.10
N LYS A 149 -14.21 -15.56 6.23
CA LYS A 149 -14.40 -16.79 5.46
C LYS A 149 -14.33 -16.53 3.95
N PHE A 150 -14.96 -15.45 3.47
CA PHE A 150 -14.88 -15.05 2.07
C PHE A 150 -13.44 -14.78 1.62
N ASN A 151 -12.67 -14.04 2.42
CA ASN A 151 -11.28 -13.73 2.07
C ASN A 151 -10.36 -14.96 2.14
N LEU A 152 -10.65 -15.93 2.98
CA LEU A 152 -9.90 -17.19 3.05
C LEU A 152 -10.23 -18.08 1.85
N ASP A 153 -11.50 -18.23 1.52
CA ASP A 153 -11.97 -18.95 0.33
C ASP A 153 -11.38 -18.38 -0.97
N SER A 154 -11.43 -17.06 -1.10
CA SER A 154 -10.83 -16.34 -2.26
C SER A 154 -9.31 -16.54 -2.40
N ARG A 155 -8.64 -17.00 -1.35
CA ARG A 155 -7.21 -17.36 -1.36
C ARG A 155 -6.97 -18.86 -1.59
N GLY A 156 -8.03 -19.60 -1.90
CA GLY A 156 -7.95 -21.04 -2.18
C GLY A 156 -7.91 -21.94 -0.95
N LEU A 157 -8.28 -21.44 0.24
CA LEU A 157 -8.42 -22.27 1.42
C LEU A 157 -9.81 -22.89 1.45
N ASP A 158 -9.90 -24.22 1.57
CA ASP A 158 -11.17 -24.91 1.74
C ASP A 158 -11.69 -24.69 3.16
N ILE A 159 -12.77 -23.93 3.29
CA ILE A 159 -13.40 -23.57 4.57
C ILE A 159 -14.81 -24.14 4.75
N GLY A 160 -15.27 -24.98 3.81
CA GLY A 160 -16.56 -25.67 3.84
C GLY A 160 -17.78 -24.75 3.69
N SER A 161 -17.81 -23.55 4.27
CA SER A 161 -18.91 -22.60 4.15
C SER A 161 -18.43 -21.17 4.32
N VAL A 162 -18.81 -20.30 3.39
CA VAL A 162 -18.50 -18.85 3.39
C VAL A 162 -19.50 -18.03 4.21
N LEU A 163 -20.58 -18.63 4.71
CA LEU A 163 -21.61 -17.90 5.45
C LEU A 163 -21.09 -17.33 6.77
N CYS A 164 -21.62 -16.17 7.13
CA CYS A 164 -21.33 -15.49 8.38
C CYS A 164 -21.65 -16.42 9.57
N PRO A 165 -20.69 -16.67 10.48
CA PRO A 165 -20.95 -17.59 11.60
C PRO A 165 -21.92 -17.02 12.63
N ILE A 166 -22.19 -15.71 12.61
CA ILE A 166 -23.00 -15.01 13.60
C ILE A 166 -24.47 -15.02 13.21
N CYS A 167 -24.81 -14.62 11.99
CA CYS A 167 -26.20 -14.57 11.49
C CYS A 167 -26.58 -15.80 10.64
N SER A 168 -25.60 -16.44 10.01
CA SER A 168 -25.78 -17.56 9.06
C SER A 168 -26.64 -17.24 7.83
N SER A 169 -26.93 -15.94 7.59
CA SER A 169 -27.88 -15.49 6.57
C SER A 169 -27.17 -14.96 5.31
N ASP A 170 -25.92 -14.54 5.41
CA ASP A 170 -25.19 -13.91 4.31
C ASP A 170 -23.71 -14.31 4.32
N VAL A 171 -23.01 -14.01 3.23
CA VAL A 171 -21.57 -14.28 3.08
C VAL A 171 -20.75 -13.44 4.05
N GLU A 172 -19.79 -14.06 4.75
CA GLU A 172 -18.91 -13.37 5.68
C GLU A 172 -17.86 -12.54 4.93
N THR A 173 -18.27 -11.44 4.34
CA THR A 173 -17.35 -10.39 3.87
C THR A 173 -16.97 -9.46 5.02
N VAL A 174 -15.94 -8.63 4.84
CA VAL A 174 -15.61 -7.55 5.79
C VAL A 174 -16.80 -6.61 5.95
N ASN A 175 -17.40 -6.19 4.85
CA ASN A 175 -18.52 -5.24 4.88
C ASN A 175 -19.74 -5.82 5.62
N HIS A 176 -20.10 -7.08 5.32
CA HIS A 176 -21.18 -7.73 6.03
C HIS A 176 -20.91 -7.81 7.54
N LEU A 177 -19.77 -8.38 7.93
CA LEU A 177 -19.48 -8.65 9.34
C LEU A 177 -19.50 -7.40 10.23
N PHE A 178 -19.00 -6.27 9.73
CA PHE A 178 -18.82 -5.06 10.53
C PHE A 178 -19.92 -4.02 10.38
N PHE A 179 -20.74 -4.10 9.32
CA PHE A 179 -21.72 -3.06 9.01
C PHE A 179 -23.12 -3.58 8.70
N SER A 180 -23.25 -4.68 7.96
CA SER A 180 -24.57 -5.16 7.48
C SER A 180 -25.10 -6.37 8.25
N CYS A 181 -24.31 -7.04 9.09
CA CYS A 181 -24.77 -8.13 9.93
C CYS A 181 -25.72 -7.58 11.01
N ASP A 182 -26.81 -8.31 11.32
CA ASP A 182 -27.79 -7.90 12.35
C ASP A 182 -27.12 -7.52 13.67
N MET A 183 -26.12 -8.29 14.10
CA MET A 183 -25.35 -7.96 15.31
C MET A 183 -24.61 -6.62 15.18
N ALA A 184 -24.00 -6.35 14.03
CA ALA A 184 -23.30 -5.09 13.82
C ALA A 184 -24.28 -3.93 13.80
N PHE A 185 -25.41 -4.07 13.12
CA PHE A 185 -26.48 -3.08 13.07
C PHE A 185 -27.00 -2.74 14.48
N ASP A 186 -27.28 -3.77 15.30
CA ASP A 186 -27.71 -3.58 16.69
C ASP A 186 -26.69 -2.77 17.50
N ILE A 187 -25.39 -3.11 17.37
CA ILE A 187 -24.32 -2.41 18.10
C ILE A 187 -24.19 -0.95 17.64
N TRP A 188 -24.23 -0.68 16.34
CA TRP A 188 -24.18 0.69 15.82
C TRP A 188 -25.41 1.52 16.24
N SER A 189 -26.58 0.90 16.31
CA SER A 189 -27.81 1.53 16.85
C SER A 189 -27.67 1.89 18.33
N LEU A 190 -27.01 1.04 19.12
CA LEU A 190 -26.70 1.35 20.52
C LEU A 190 -25.70 2.51 20.64
N VAL A 191 -24.71 2.60 19.76
CA VAL A 191 -23.78 3.76 19.71
C VAL A 191 -24.55 5.03 19.39
N ALA A 192 -25.43 5.00 18.39
CA ALA A 192 -26.26 6.13 18.00
C ALA A 192 -27.08 6.67 19.17
N GLY A 193 -27.78 5.79 19.88
CA GLY A 193 -28.59 6.15 21.06
C GLY A 193 -27.74 6.67 22.23
N TRP A 194 -26.58 6.02 22.50
CA TRP A 194 -25.71 6.39 23.62
C TRP A 194 -25.04 7.75 23.42
N TRP A 195 -24.68 8.08 22.18
CA TRP A 195 -24.03 9.35 21.82
C TRP A 195 -25.01 10.44 21.40
N GLU A 196 -26.32 10.11 21.26
CA GLU A 196 -27.34 11.01 20.70
C GLU A 196 -26.89 11.65 19.38
N ILE A 197 -26.41 10.80 18.45
CA ILE A 197 -25.98 11.18 17.12
C ILE A 197 -26.66 10.31 16.07
N ASP A 198 -26.81 10.88 14.87
CA ASP A 198 -27.29 10.12 13.73
C ASP A 198 -26.16 9.27 13.15
N VAL A 199 -26.25 7.96 13.32
CA VAL A 199 -25.37 7.02 12.66
C VAL A 199 -26.07 6.54 11.40
N PRO A 200 -25.54 6.84 10.20
CA PRO A 200 -26.17 6.41 8.96
C PRO A 200 -26.10 4.88 8.83
N VAL A 201 -26.95 4.34 7.98
CA VAL A 201 -26.81 2.94 7.58
C VAL A 201 -25.52 2.80 6.78
N MET A 202 -24.54 2.17 7.40
CA MET A 202 -23.23 1.94 6.80
C MET A 202 -23.20 0.55 6.13
N SER A 203 -22.65 0.48 4.94
CA SER A 203 -22.46 -0.77 4.20
C SER A 203 -20.98 -1.12 4.00
N SER A 204 -20.10 -0.18 4.28
CA SER A 204 -18.66 -0.32 4.04
C SER A 204 -17.81 0.50 5.02
N MET A 205 -16.52 0.16 5.04
CA MET A 205 -15.52 0.97 5.77
C MET A 205 -15.40 2.40 5.21
N ALA A 206 -15.66 2.58 3.92
CA ALA A 206 -15.65 3.91 3.30
C ALA A 206 -16.81 4.77 3.84
N ASP A 207 -18.00 4.19 4.00
CA ASP A 207 -19.14 4.91 4.59
C ASP A 207 -18.84 5.34 6.02
N TRP A 208 -18.21 4.47 6.81
CA TRP A 208 -17.79 4.81 8.16
C TRP A 208 -16.79 5.98 8.19
N VAL A 209 -15.79 5.98 7.29
CA VAL A 209 -14.81 7.07 7.19
C VAL A 209 -15.51 8.38 6.81
N ASN A 210 -16.35 8.34 5.77
CA ASN A 210 -17.09 9.51 5.29
C ASN A 210 -18.00 10.07 6.40
N TRP A 211 -18.70 9.20 7.13
CA TRP A 211 -19.50 9.62 8.27
C TRP A 211 -18.63 10.28 9.35
N MET A 212 -17.56 9.62 9.76
CA MET A 212 -16.63 10.18 10.76
C MET A 212 -16.03 11.52 10.33
N GLU A 213 -15.75 11.73 9.05
CA GLU A 213 -15.21 12.99 8.54
C GLU A 213 -16.29 14.08 8.45
N GLY A 214 -17.50 13.70 8.09
CA GLY A 214 -18.65 14.60 7.98
C GLY A 214 -19.18 15.12 9.32
N GLU A 215 -18.91 14.42 10.44
CA GLU A 215 -19.40 14.82 11.75
C GLU A 215 -18.83 16.16 12.22
N ARG A 216 -19.71 17.12 12.49
CA ARG A 216 -19.38 18.47 12.97
C ARG A 216 -19.20 18.52 14.48
N LEU A 217 -18.38 17.64 15.02
CA LEU A 217 -18.05 17.58 16.43
C LEU A 217 -16.76 18.35 16.75
N ARG A 218 -16.64 18.89 17.98
CA ARG A 218 -15.36 19.42 18.45
C ARG A 218 -14.30 18.33 18.41
N LYS A 219 -13.06 18.69 18.10
CA LYS A 219 -11.96 17.74 17.89
C LYS A 219 -11.83 16.68 18.99
N GLY A 220 -11.86 17.08 20.26
CA GLY A 220 -11.74 16.14 21.37
C GLY A 220 -12.90 15.16 21.48
N VAL A 221 -14.11 15.62 21.19
CA VAL A 221 -15.32 14.77 21.16
C VAL A 221 -15.22 13.80 19.99
N LYS A 222 -14.78 14.28 18.82
CA LYS A 222 -14.56 13.46 17.63
C LYS A 222 -13.51 12.38 17.86
N ASP A 223 -12.40 12.72 18.53
CA ASP A 223 -11.35 11.77 18.90
C ASP A 223 -11.90 10.66 19.83
N CYS A 224 -12.80 11.01 20.77
CA CYS A 224 -13.43 10.02 21.63
C CYS A 224 -14.42 9.12 20.85
N LEU A 225 -15.21 9.68 19.94
CA LEU A 225 -16.11 8.91 19.08
C LEU A 225 -15.32 7.95 18.18
N GLU A 226 -14.17 8.38 17.66
CA GLU A 226 -13.28 7.51 16.89
C GLU A 226 -12.78 6.33 17.73
N VAL A 227 -12.40 6.55 18.99
CA VAL A 227 -11.98 5.47 19.91
C VAL A 227 -13.14 4.50 20.16
N VAL A 228 -14.36 4.99 20.37
CA VAL A 228 -15.54 4.14 20.53
C VAL A 228 -15.78 3.31 19.26
N SER A 229 -15.74 3.93 18.10
CA SER A 229 -15.96 3.25 16.83
C SER A 229 -14.91 2.16 16.57
N LEU A 230 -13.63 2.45 16.83
CA LEU A 230 -12.56 1.46 16.73
C LEU A 230 -12.72 0.32 17.75
N THR A 231 -13.26 0.63 18.93
CA THR A 231 -13.60 -0.38 19.95
C THR A 231 -14.75 -1.27 19.49
N VAL A 232 -15.78 -0.71 18.87
CA VAL A 232 -16.88 -1.48 18.26
C VAL A 232 -16.34 -2.47 17.24
N LEU A 233 -15.59 -1.99 16.25
CA LEU A 233 -15.02 -2.84 15.22
C LEU A 233 -14.14 -3.95 15.81
N TRP A 234 -13.30 -3.61 16.80
CA TRP A 234 -12.45 -4.56 17.49
C TRP A 234 -13.24 -5.64 18.24
N HIS A 235 -14.33 -5.27 18.94
CA HIS A 235 -15.14 -6.21 19.70
C HIS A 235 -16.01 -7.10 18.79
N ILE A 236 -16.51 -6.61 17.67
CA ILE A 236 -17.17 -7.45 16.65
C ILE A 236 -16.19 -8.53 16.16
N TRP A 237 -14.95 -8.16 15.83
CA TRP A 237 -13.93 -9.12 15.40
C TRP A 237 -13.56 -10.13 16.49
N LYS A 238 -13.40 -9.66 17.71
CA LYS A 238 -13.12 -10.50 18.88
C LYS A 238 -14.25 -11.49 19.12
N PHE A 239 -15.49 -11.01 19.13
CA PHE A 239 -16.69 -11.83 19.31
C PHE A 239 -16.78 -12.91 18.22
N ARG A 240 -16.58 -12.54 16.95
CA ARG A 240 -16.57 -13.47 15.84
C ARG A 240 -15.52 -14.57 16.02
N ASN A 241 -14.33 -14.24 16.45
CA ASN A 241 -13.26 -15.21 16.68
C ASN A 241 -13.57 -16.12 17.89
N GLU A 242 -14.05 -15.56 18.97
CA GLU A 242 -14.52 -16.34 20.12
C GLU A 242 -15.67 -17.27 19.74
N PHE A 243 -16.58 -16.82 18.90
CA PHE A 243 -17.70 -17.63 18.41
C PHE A 243 -17.22 -18.79 17.54
N LEU A 244 -16.20 -18.62 16.74
CA LEU A 244 -15.66 -19.68 15.89
C LEU A 244 -14.78 -20.69 16.65
N PHE A 245 -13.89 -20.18 17.48
CA PHE A 245 -12.79 -20.98 18.01
C PHE A 245 -12.97 -21.44 19.46
N ASN A 246 -13.84 -20.80 20.25
CA ASN A 246 -14.06 -21.22 21.63
C ASN A 246 -15.12 -22.31 21.72
N THR A 247 -14.91 -23.22 22.66
CA THR A 247 -15.89 -24.28 22.98
C THR A 247 -17.19 -23.68 23.53
N ILE A 248 -17.07 -22.66 24.39
CA ILE A 248 -18.21 -21.95 24.95
C ILE A 248 -18.45 -20.69 24.10
N LYS A 249 -19.64 -20.63 23.50
CA LYS A 249 -19.97 -19.48 22.65
C LYS A 249 -20.23 -18.22 23.48
N PRO A 250 -19.70 -17.05 23.07
CA PRO A 250 -19.91 -15.81 23.79
C PRO A 250 -21.38 -15.35 23.70
N ARG A 251 -21.82 -14.62 24.71
CA ARG A 251 -23.19 -14.05 24.75
C ARG A 251 -23.18 -12.65 24.12
N LYS A 252 -24.11 -12.38 23.21
CA LYS A 252 -24.26 -11.06 22.57
C LYS A 252 -24.49 -9.92 23.58
N SER A 253 -25.19 -10.19 24.69
CA SER A 253 -25.47 -9.20 25.72
C SER A 253 -24.23 -8.58 26.38
N VAL A 254 -23.09 -9.32 26.40
CA VAL A 254 -21.87 -8.82 27.08
C VAL A 254 -21.03 -7.90 26.19
N ILE A 255 -21.27 -7.89 24.88
CA ILE A 255 -20.43 -7.14 23.94
C ILE A 255 -20.56 -5.63 24.16
N TRP A 256 -21.79 -5.15 24.46
CA TRP A 256 -22.06 -3.74 24.66
C TRP A 256 -21.34 -3.18 25.89
N ASP A 257 -21.48 -3.83 27.03
CA ASP A 257 -20.79 -3.43 28.26
C ASP A 257 -19.26 -3.44 28.08
N SER A 258 -18.77 -4.43 27.34
CA SER A 258 -17.34 -4.53 27.02
C SER A 258 -16.86 -3.36 26.14
N ILE A 259 -17.65 -2.90 25.19
CA ILE A 259 -17.34 -1.74 24.34
C ILE A 259 -17.27 -0.47 25.20
N GLN A 260 -18.26 -0.23 26.05
CA GLN A 260 -18.29 0.95 26.92
C GLN A 260 -17.10 0.95 27.89
N ALA A 261 -16.84 -0.17 28.57
CA ALA A 261 -15.75 -0.29 29.52
C ALA A 261 -14.37 -0.16 28.84
N GLN A 262 -14.17 -0.81 27.71
CA GLN A 262 -12.88 -0.79 27.03
C GLN A 262 -12.55 0.57 26.42
N SER A 263 -13.53 1.25 25.82
CA SER A 263 -13.35 2.58 25.26
C SER A 263 -13.08 3.61 26.36
N TYR A 264 -13.78 3.54 27.46
CA TYR A 264 -13.51 4.37 28.64
C TYR A 264 -12.08 4.15 29.17
N TRP A 265 -11.69 2.90 29.35
CA TRP A 265 -10.36 2.54 29.88
C TRP A 265 -9.24 3.04 28.96
N TRP A 266 -9.37 2.91 27.64
CA TRP A 266 -8.37 3.43 26.72
C TRP A 266 -8.28 4.96 26.75
N LEU A 267 -9.43 5.64 26.80
CA LEU A 267 -9.46 7.10 26.88
C LEU A 267 -8.89 7.62 28.21
N SER A 268 -9.28 7.03 29.34
CA SER A 268 -8.83 7.45 30.67
C SER A 268 -7.32 7.22 30.89
N THR A 269 -6.76 6.17 30.29
CA THR A 269 -5.34 5.82 30.46
C THR A 269 -4.41 6.47 29.43
N ARG A 270 -4.93 6.85 28.25
CA ARG A 270 -4.12 7.33 27.12
C ARG A 270 -4.37 8.78 26.74
N ASN A 271 -5.41 9.40 27.27
CA ASN A 271 -5.74 10.80 27.02
C ASN A 271 -5.73 11.60 28.33
N ASN A 272 -4.62 12.27 28.61
CA ASN A 272 -4.44 13.05 29.83
C ASN A 272 -5.49 14.18 30.00
N LYS A 273 -6.14 14.59 28.92
CA LYS A 273 -7.21 15.60 28.94
C LYS A 273 -8.59 15.00 29.20
N PHE A 274 -8.75 13.68 29.09
CA PHE A 274 -10.01 13.00 29.34
C PHE A 274 -10.30 12.94 30.83
N LYS A 275 -11.28 13.72 31.30
CA LYS A 275 -11.65 13.85 32.72
C LYS A 275 -13.11 13.48 32.98
N VAL A 276 -13.70 12.67 32.12
CA VAL A 276 -15.08 12.21 32.26
C VAL A 276 -15.16 11.13 33.33
N SER A 277 -16.11 11.20 34.24
CA SER A 277 -16.37 10.12 35.20
C SER A 277 -17.03 8.91 34.50
N TRP A 278 -16.88 7.72 35.07
CA TRP A 278 -17.51 6.52 34.54
C TRP A 278 -19.04 6.66 34.40
N VAL A 279 -19.69 7.24 35.41
CA VAL A 279 -21.16 7.47 35.38
C VAL A 279 -21.54 8.38 34.23
N ASN A 280 -20.85 9.50 34.07
CA ASN A 280 -21.09 10.44 32.97
C ASN A 280 -20.83 9.81 31.60
N TRP A 281 -19.82 8.94 31.51
CA TRP A 281 -19.52 8.19 30.30
C TRP A 281 -20.67 7.26 29.90
N LEU A 282 -21.23 6.53 30.86
CA LEU A 282 -22.35 5.63 30.61
C LEU A 282 -23.65 6.38 30.24
N CYS A 283 -23.88 7.54 30.86
CA CYS A 283 -25.09 8.31 30.59
C CYS A 283 -25.12 8.90 29.18
N ASN A 284 -24.15 9.74 28.86
CA ASN A 284 -23.99 10.37 27.54
C ASN A 284 -22.59 10.95 27.40
N PRO A 285 -21.73 10.32 26.61
CA PRO A 285 -20.35 10.79 26.43
C PRO A 285 -20.27 12.17 25.78
N ARG A 286 -21.14 12.45 24.78
CA ARG A 286 -21.04 13.63 23.93
C ARG A 286 -21.08 14.94 24.72
N PHE A 287 -21.97 15.03 25.70
CA PHE A 287 -22.15 16.26 26.47
C PHE A 287 -21.20 16.37 27.67
N ASN A 288 -20.66 15.26 28.12
CA ASN A 288 -19.78 15.23 29.29
C ASN A 288 -18.28 15.33 28.96
N ILE A 289 -17.91 15.34 27.67
CA ILE A 289 -16.51 15.51 27.23
C ILE A 289 -16.19 17.01 27.20
N VAL A 290 -15.52 17.49 28.23
CA VAL A 290 -14.92 18.82 28.28
C VAL A 290 -13.43 18.64 28.07
N LEU A 291 -12.92 18.99 26.86
CA LEU A 291 -11.50 18.84 26.47
C LEU A 291 -10.93 20.16 25.96
#